data_9adc1ae014db37dd7596810d0d20d424
#
_entry.id   9adc1ae014db37dd7596810d0d20d424
#
_cell.length_a   1.000
_cell.length_b   1.000
_cell.length_c   1.000
_cell.angle_alpha   90.00
_cell.angle_beta   90.00
_cell.angle_gamma   90.00
#
_symmetry.space_group_name_H-M   'P 1'
#
loop_
_entity.id
_entity.type
_entity.pdbx_description
1 polymer ?
#
loop_
_entity_poly.entity_id
_entity_poly.type
_entity_poly.pdbx_seq_one_letter_code
_entity_poly.pdbx_strand_id
1 'polypeptide(L)'
;MDKICFYNENNIYVIKYNDDELKFIIDDKETVITEINALNYLQNLLEYLICYVHNKCGKIIYEGSVNLENHHFNKLGSGFILDLNKVKIRRFVKIGKMSTGKKNNICDVNGVLVGQKSIKTDKYNTGVTVVKPHPGNIFKEKVVAASHVHNGFGKSMGFVQIDELGTIETPIAITGTLNIGIIADAVIEKSLEENPEIGISTGTVNPIVLECNDSTLNDSRDRYITKDDYFEAYSNLNDDFSQGAVGGGCGMVCHGFKGGIGSSSRIIKIGDNEYTLAVLVNSNFGSGNGQDLIFNGKRLGDEIKTLQDFEDKGSITVLVVTDLPLDNRQLKRVVKRCSMGISRTGSFAGHGSGDVFVGLSTANKIKHFSDDAFENVIRMRDGYINSAFRACVEATEEAVLNSMLFSEKTSGRRNVIFGLNKYYQTYIEKITPVIEYLK
;
A
#
# COMPACT_ATOMS: atom_id res chain seq x y z
N MET A 1 3.89 -21.38 14.19
CA MET A 1 2.42 -21.51 14.21
C MET A 1 1.94 -20.80 15.45
N ASP A 2 1.25 -19.71 15.26
CA ASP A 2 0.78 -18.89 16.36
C ASP A 2 -0.54 -19.46 16.89
N LYS A 3 -0.82 -19.23 18.18
CA LYS A 3 -1.91 -19.89 18.88
C LYS A 3 -2.68 -18.87 19.71
N ILE A 4 -3.99 -18.84 19.54
CA ILE A 4 -4.90 -18.06 20.36
C ILE A 4 -5.82 -19.04 21.09
N CYS A 5 -5.94 -18.91 22.39
CA CYS A 5 -6.81 -19.75 23.19
C CYS A 5 -7.95 -18.91 23.76
N PHE A 6 -9.17 -19.40 23.61
CA PHE A 6 -10.36 -18.86 24.25
C PHE A 6 -10.92 -19.93 25.18
N TYR A 7 -11.32 -19.55 26.36
CA TYR A 7 -11.94 -20.44 27.34
C TYR A 7 -13.36 -19.95 27.64
N ASN A 8 -14.28 -20.86 27.59
CA ASN A 8 -15.60 -20.71 28.13
C ASN A 8 -15.72 -21.69 29.33
N GLU A 9 -16.66 -21.48 30.26
CA GLU A 9 -16.85 -22.28 31.46
C GLU A 9 -16.79 -23.80 31.24
N ASN A 10 -17.08 -24.28 30.04
CA ASN A 10 -17.09 -25.70 29.69
C ASN A 10 -16.25 -26.08 28.47
N ASN A 11 -15.70 -25.15 27.68
CA ASN A 11 -15.04 -25.47 26.41
C ASN A 11 -13.77 -24.65 26.18
N ILE A 12 -12.77 -25.28 25.58
CA ILE A 12 -11.52 -24.64 25.16
C ILE A 12 -11.54 -24.50 23.65
N TYR A 13 -11.41 -23.29 23.15
CA TYR A 13 -11.30 -22.97 21.73
C TYR A 13 -9.88 -22.53 21.44
N VAL A 14 -9.20 -23.22 20.54
CA VAL A 14 -7.83 -22.89 20.15
C VAL A 14 -7.81 -22.61 18.67
N ILE A 15 -7.38 -21.41 18.31
CA ILE A 15 -7.08 -21.05 16.93
C ILE A 15 -5.57 -21.12 16.75
N LYS A 16 -5.11 -22.03 15.90
CA LYS A 16 -3.72 -22.07 15.45
C LYS A 16 -3.68 -21.57 14.02
N TYR A 17 -2.75 -20.71 13.68
CA TYR A 17 -2.60 -20.23 12.31
C TYR A 17 -1.13 -20.11 11.91
N ASN A 18 -0.91 -20.28 10.64
CA ASN A 18 0.33 -19.92 9.95
C ASN A 18 -0.07 -19.20 8.64
N ASP A 19 0.89 -18.88 7.80
CA ASP A 19 0.62 -18.13 6.57
C ASP A 19 -0.32 -18.84 5.59
N ASP A 20 -0.50 -20.16 5.70
CA ASP A 20 -1.23 -20.98 4.74
C ASP A 20 -2.42 -21.73 5.36
N GLU A 21 -2.47 -21.89 6.69
CA GLU A 21 -3.48 -22.72 7.35
C GLU A 21 -4.04 -22.06 8.61
N LEU A 22 -5.34 -22.17 8.77
CA LEU A 22 -6.06 -21.78 9.98
C LEU A 22 -6.66 -23.07 10.60
N LYS A 23 -6.27 -23.39 11.82
CA LYS A 23 -6.74 -24.59 12.52
C LYS A 23 -7.57 -24.20 13.72
N PHE A 24 -8.77 -24.74 13.82
CA PHE A 24 -9.62 -24.64 14.98
C PHE A 24 -9.58 -25.93 15.78
N ILE A 25 -9.45 -25.81 17.08
CA ILE A 25 -9.59 -26.93 18.01
C ILE A 25 -10.75 -26.60 18.95
N ILE A 26 -11.77 -27.43 18.90
CA ILE A 26 -12.94 -27.34 19.77
C ILE A 26 -13.01 -28.70 20.48
N ASP A 27 -12.98 -28.70 21.81
CA ASP A 27 -13.04 -29.90 22.63
C ASP A 27 -12.06 -30.99 22.15
N ASP A 28 -10.78 -30.63 21.98
CA ASP A 28 -9.69 -31.48 21.48
C ASP A 28 -9.88 -32.06 20.06
N LYS A 29 -10.90 -31.64 19.33
CA LYS A 29 -11.08 -31.99 17.92
C LYS A 29 -10.50 -30.86 17.03
N GLU A 30 -9.46 -31.23 16.29
CA GLU A 30 -8.80 -30.32 15.33
C GLU A 30 -9.58 -30.33 14.00
N THR A 31 -9.97 -29.14 13.53
CA THR A 31 -10.56 -28.95 12.20
C THR A 31 -9.66 -28.00 11.40
N VAL A 32 -9.12 -28.49 10.30
CA VAL A 32 -8.30 -27.69 9.37
C VAL A 32 -9.22 -26.97 8.40
N ILE A 33 -9.03 -25.67 8.26
CA ILE A 33 -9.80 -24.85 7.35
C ILE A 33 -8.87 -24.38 6.23
N THR A 34 -9.14 -24.87 5.03
CA THR A 34 -8.52 -24.40 3.81
C THR A 34 -9.18 -23.10 3.34
N GLU A 35 -8.50 -22.32 2.47
CA GLU A 35 -8.91 -20.99 1.99
C GLU A 35 -10.42 -20.85 1.65
N ILE A 36 -11.04 -21.92 1.11
CA ILE A 36 -12.44 -21.90 0.64
C ILE A 36 -13.45 -21.91 1.80
N ASN A 37 -13.10 -22.57 2.90
CA ASN A 37 -14.01 -22.75 4.05
C ASN A 37 -13.71 -21.78 5.20
N ALA A 38 -12.56 -21.09 5.17
CA ALA A 38 -12.12 -20.20 6.25
C ALA A 38 -13.11 -19.05 6.48
N LEU A 39 -13.72 -18.52 5.42
CA LEU A 39 -14.68 -17.42 5.47
C LEU A 39 -15.99 -17.82 6.16
N ASN A 40 -16.55 -18.97 5.82
CA ASN A 40 -17.78 -19.44 6.44
C ASN A 40 -17.57 -19.78 7.93
N TYR A 41 -16.39 -20.28 8.26
CA TYR A 41 -16.05 -20.60 9.65
C TYR A 41 -15.73 -19.33 10.47
N LEU A 42 -15.04 -18.36 9.89
CA LEU A 42 -14.83 -17.06 10.53
C LEU A 42 -16.14 -16.30 10.71
N GLN A 43 -17.05 -16.39 9.76
CA GLN A 43 -18.40 -15.83 9.88
C GLN A 43 -19.14 -16.49 11.05
N ASN A 44 -19.16 -17.81 11.10
CA ASN A 44 -19.79 -18.56 12.20
C ASN A 44 -19.08 -18.31 13.54
N LEU A 45 -17.75 -18.17 13.55
CA LEU A 45 -16.98 -17.86 14.75
C LEU A 45 -17.23 -16.40 15.19
N LEU A 46 -17.29 -15.44 14.27
CA LEU A 46 -17.61 -14.05 14.55
C LEU A 46 -19.07 -13.92 15.02
N GLU A 47 -20.03 -14.60 14.40
CA GLU A 47 -21.42 -14.65 14.86
C GLU A 47 -21.52 -15.30 16.23
N TYR A 48 -20.77 -16.36 16.47
CA TYR A 48 -20.70 -17.03 17.75
C TYR A 48 -20.06 -16.14 18.83
N LEU A 49 -18.94 -15.47 18.54
CA LEU A 49 -18.30 -14.51 19.43
C LEU A 49 -19.20 -13.30 19.68
N ILE A 50 -19.95 -12.85 18.67
CA ILE A 50 -20.92 -11.77 18.74
C ILE A 50 -22.13 -12.17 19.61
N CYS A 51 -22.71 -13.33 19.37
CA CYS A 51 -23.79 -13.86 20.21
C CYS A 51 -23.35 -14.04 21.67
N TYR A 52 -22.10 -14.44 21.87
CA TYR A 52 -21.51 -14.62 23.18
C TYR A 52 -21.31 -13.31 23.95
N VAL A 53 -20.85 -12.27 23.25
CA VAL A 53 -20.72 -10.92 23.82
C VAL A 53 -22.09 -10.29 24.13
N HIS A 54 -23.09 -10.52 23.28
CA HIS A 54 -24.44 -9.99 23.50
C HIS A 54 -25.23 -10.75 24.59
N ASN A 55 -25.02 -12.02 24.77
CA ASN A 55 -25.84 -12.83 25.67
C ASN A 55 -25.37 -12.89 27.14
N LYS A 56 -24.41 -12.06 27.56
CA LYS A 56 -23.93 -11.92 28.95
C LYS A 56 -23.50 -13.21 29.65
N CYS A 57 -23.30 -14.29 28.96
CA CYS A 57 -23.03 -15.60 29.55
C CYS A 57 -21.55 -15.96 29.44
N GLY A 58 -20.74 -15.58 30.42
CA GLY A 58 -19.39 -16.11 30.62
C GLY A 58 -18.26 -15.09 30.63
N LYS A 59 -17.23 -15.38 31.39
CA LYS A 59 -15.95 -14.68 31.38
C LYS A 59 -15.08 -15.27 30.27
N ILE A 60 -14.68 -14.45 29.33
CA ILE A 60 -13.60 -14.81 28.41
C ILE A 60 -12.29 -14.54 29.17
N ILE A 61 -11.54 -15.59 29.48
CA ILE A 61 -10.23 -15.50 30.11
C ILE A 61 -9.19 -15.67 29.00
N TYR A 62 -8.28 -14.72 28.91
CA TYR A 62 -7.12 -14.80 28.03
C TYR A 62 -5.93 -15.34 28.83
N GLU A 63 -5.43 -16.50 28.49
CA GLU A 63 -4.17 -17.01 28.98
C GLU A 63 -3.22 -17.30 27.81
N GLY A 64 -2.10 -16.58 27.77
CA GLY A 64 -0.98 -16.85 26.90
C GLY A 64 -0.29 -15.58 26.40
N SER A 65 1.04 -15.61 26.34
CA SER A 65 1.83 -14.61 25.63
C SER A 65 1.67 -14.89 24.13
N VAL A 66 0.80 -14.15 23.48
CA VAL A 66 0.70 -14.17 22.03
C VAL A 66 1.63 -13.08 21.51
N ASN A 67 2.78 -13.46 20.97
CA ASN A 67 3.62 -12.55 20.22
C ASN A 67 2.99 -12.41 18.85
N LEU A 68 2.09 -11.44 18.73
CA LEU A 68 1.37 -11.12 17.50
C LEU A 68 2.04 -9.92 16.85
N GLU A 69 3.25 -10.07 16.33
CA GLU A 69 3.90 -8.99 15.59
C GLU A 69 3.07 -8.49 14.40
N ASN A 70 2.05 -9.25 13.98
CA ASN A 70 1.21 -8.92 12.82
C ASN A 70 -0.30 -8.99 13.07
N HIS A 71 -0.78 -9.21 14.30
CA HIS A 71 -2.21 -9.30 14.59
C HIS A 71 -2.53 -8.64 15.93
N HIS A 72 -3.47 -7.68 15.95
CA HIS A 72 -3.93 -7.04 17.19
C HIS A 72 -5.34 -7.48 17.54
N PHE A 73 -5.51 -7.84 18.81
CA PHE A 73 -6.81 -7.97 19.42
C PHE A 73 -7.05 -6.78 20.34
N ASN A 74 -8.13 -6.07 20.13
CA ASN A 74 -8.56 -5.01 21.03
C ASN A 74 -9.55 -5.57 22.03
N LYS A 75 -9.28 -5.35 23.32
CA LYS A 75 -10.22 -5.72 24.38
C LYS A 75 -11.33 -4.67 24.44
N LEU A 76 -12.56 -5.09 24.25
CA LEU A 76 -13.75 -4.26 24.45
C LEU A 76 -14.59 -4.86 25.57
N GLY A 77 -14.55 -4.22 26.74
CA GLY A 77 -15.23 -4.74 27.91
C GLY A 77 -14.68 -6.11 28.33
N SER A 78 -15.53 -7.13 28.34
CA SER A 78 -15.16 -8.52 28.63
C SER A 78 -14.93 -9.38 27.37
N GLY A 79 -14.87 -8.77 26.19
CA GLY A 79 -14.68 -9.46 24.91
C GLY A 79 -13.42 -9.01 24.17
N PHE A 80 -13.07 -9.72 23.10
CA PHE A 80 -11.98 -9.38 22.18
C PHE A 80 -12.54 -9.18 20.78
N ILE A 81 -12.04 -8.17 20.09
CA ILE A 81 -12.30 -7.99 18.66
C ILE A 81 -11.04 -8.35 17.90
N LEU A 82 -11.18 -9.22 16.91
CA LEU A 82 -10.11 -9.51 15.95
C LEU A 82 -9.85 -8.24 15.13
N ASP A 83 -8.64 -7.69 15.21
CA ASP A 83 -8.24 -6.59 14.35
C ASP A 83 -7.92 -7.14 12.94
N LEU A 84 -8.93 -7.11 12.08
CA LEU A 84 -8.82 -7.59 10.70
C LEU A 84 -7.82 -6.78 9.87
N ASN A 85 -7.35 -5.60 10.35
CA ASN A 85 -6.37 -4.79 9.61
C ASN A 85 -5.00 -5.44 9.51
N LYS A 86 -4.66 -6.27 10.46
CA LYS A 86 -3.37 -6.96 10.47
C LYS A 86 -3.45 -8.35 9.87
N VAL A 87 -4.64 -8.82 9.54
CA VAL A 87 -4.81 -10.04 8.76
C VAL A 87 -4.75 -9.65 7.28
N LYS A 88 -3.75 -10.13 6.56
CA LYS A 88 -3.63 -9.88 5.12
C LYS A 88 -4.97 -10.16 4.45
N ILE A 89 -5.54 -9.17 3.78
CA ILE A 89 -6.89 -9.25 3.19
C ILE A 89 -7.07 -10.48 2.30
N ARG A 90 -6.00 -10.96 1.66
CA ARG A 90 -6.03 -12.14 0.80
C ARG A 90 -6.39 -13.44 1.50
N ARG A 91 -6.37 -13.51 2.83
CA ARG A 91 -6.97 -14.64 3.55
C ARG A 91 -8.48 -14.69 3.38
N PHE A 92 -9.12 -13.54 3.13
CA PHE A 92 -10.57 -13.42 3.03
C PHE A 92 -11.05 -13.11 1.63
N VAL A 93 -10.26 -12.35 0.86
CA VAL A 93 -10.64 -11.87 -0.46
C VAL A 93 -9.50 -12.02 -1.43
N LYS A 94 -9.75 -12.67 -2.55
CA LYS A 94 -8.83 -12.77 -3.65
C LYS A 94 -9.11 -11.67 -4.67
N ILE A 95 -8.35 -10.59 -4.63
CA ILE A 95 -8.42 -9.55 -5.65
C ILE A 95 -7.70 -10.02 -6.92
N GLY A 96 -8.46 -10.12 -8.00
CA GLY A 96 -7.95 -10.59 -9.29
C GLY A 96 -7.73 -12.10 -9.38
N LYS A 97 -7.06 -12.53 -10.44
CA LYS A 97 -6.85 -13.96 -10.80
C LYS A 97 -5.39 -14.39 -10.69
N MET A 98 -4.45 -13.45 -10.72
CA MET A 98 -3.02 -13.75 -10.69
C MET A 98 -2.53 -14.04 -9.28
N SER A 99 -1.52 -14.91 -9.18
CA SER A 99 -0.82 -15.19 -7.91
C SER A 99 -0.02 -13.97 -7.47
N THR A 100 0.12 -13.79 -6.16
CA THR A 100 0.98 -12.76 -5.58
C THR A 100 2.38 -13.29 -5.33
N GLY A 101 3.34 -12.40 -5.14
CA GLY A 101 4.59 -12.72 -4.48
C GLY A 101 4.39 -13.07 -3.01
N LYS A 102 5.46 -13.49 -2.35
CA LYS A 102 5.42 -14.00 -0.97
C LYS A 102 4.94 -12.96 0.05
N LYS A 103 5.40 -11.70 -0.09
CA LYS A 103 5.05 -10.59 0.81
C LYS A 103 3.77 -9.89 0.37
N ASN A 104 3.38 -10.05 -0.89
CA ASN A 104 2.33 -9.31 -1.58
C ASN A 104 2.49 -7.80 -1.45
N ASN A 105 3.70 -7.31 -1.66
CA ASN A 105 4.03 -5.89 -1.63
C ASN A 105 5.15 -5.58 -2.64
N ILE A 106 5.57 -4.31 -2.72
CA ILE A 106 6.55 -3.84 -3.71
C ILE A 106 7.94 -4.50 -3.54
N CYS A 107 8.27 -4.96 -2.34
CA CYS A 107 9.55 -5.63 -2.05
C CYS A 107 9.57 -7.10 -2.49
N ASP A 108 8.51 -7.62 -3.12
CA ASP A 108 8.57 -8.89 -3.84
C ASP A 108 9.40 -8.77 -5.14
N VAL A 109 9.58 -7.57 -5.68
CA VAL A 109 10.58 -7.31 -6.71
C VAL A 109 11.95 -7.26 -6.04
N ASN A 110 12.81 -8.18 -6.42
CA ASN A 110 14.09 -8.37 -5.75
C ASN A 110 14.96 -7.11 -5.72
N GLY A 111 15.46 -6.77 -4.54
CA GLY A 111 16.32 -5.62 -4.28
C GLY A 111 15.58 -4.30 -4.02
N VAL A 112 14.24 -4.26 -4.17
CA VAL A 112 13.46 -3.07 -3.83
C VAL A 112 13.40 -2.91 -2.32
N LEU A 113 13.70 -1.70 -1.84
CA LEU A 113 13.67 -1.32 -0.43
C LEU A 113 12.73 -0.14 -0.21
N VAL A 114 12.04 -0.14 0.93
CA VAL A 114 11.15 0.94 1.36
C VAL A 114 11.53 1.41 2.75
N GLY A 115 11.64 2.72 2.94
CA GLY A 115 11.88 3.32 4.23
C GLY A 115 10.83 4.38 4.55
N GLN A 116 10.51 4.55 5.83
CA GLN A 116 9.40 5.40 6.24
C GLN A 116 9.74 6.20 7.50
N LYS A 117 9.33 7.48 7.49
CA LYS A 117 9.27 8.35 8.66
C LYS A 117 7.85 8.87 8.78
N SER A 118 7.20 8.60 9.92
CA SER A 118 5.84 9.05 10.22
C SER A 118 5.86 10.12 11.30
N ILE A 119 5.07 11.17 11.12
CA ILE A 119 4.78 12.20 12.11
C ILE A 119 3.29 12.13 12.41
N LYS A 120 2.93 11.78 13.64
CA LYS A 120 1.54 11.63 14.10
C LYS A 120 1.36 12.34 15.42
N THR A 121 0.64 13.45 15.40
CA THR A 121 0.25 14.25 16.56
C THR A 121 -1.20 14.71 16.38
N ASP A 122 -1.76 15.38 17.37
CA ASP A 122 -3.12 15.96 17.24
C ASP A 122 -3.19 17.04 16.14
N LYS A 123 -2.06 17.65 15.79
CA LYS A 123 -1.98 18.73 14.80
C LYS A 123 -1.41 18.25 13.46
N TYR A 124 -0.42 17.37 13.49
CA TYR A 124 0.33 16.95 12.32
C TYR A 124 0.15 15.46 12.06
N ASN A 125 -0.31 15.13 10.86
CA ASN A 125 -0.33 13.79 10.32
C ASN A 125 0.28 13.81 8.92
N THR A 126 1.58 13.60 8.85
CA THR A 126 2.38 13.71 7.64
C THR A 126 3.60 12.78 7.73
N GLY A 127 4.46 12.78 6.74
CA GLY A 127 5.68 11.99 6.76
C GLY A 127 6.31 11.84 5.39
N VAL A 128 7.30 10.95 5.34
CA VAL A 128 8.06 10.64 4.14
C VAL A 128 8.12 9.12 3.96
N THR A 129 7.89 8.67 2.72
CA THR A 129 8.18 7.30 2.29
C THR A 129 9.21 7.34 1.19
N VAL A 130 10.30 6.60 1.31
CA VAL A 130 11.37 6.48 0.33
C VAL A 130 11.34 5.10 -0.29
N VAL A 131 11.39 5.02 -1.61
CA VAL A 131 11.49 3.75 -2.35
C VAL A 131 12.77 3.73 -3.15
N LYS A 132 13.61 2.74 -2.91
CA LYS A 132 14.88 2.52 -3.61
C LYS A 132 14.74 1.27 -4.50
N PRO A 133 14.92 1.36 -5.83
CA PRO A 133 14.63 0.26 -6.76
C PRO A 133 15.64 -0.88 -6.69
N HIS A 134 16.83 -0.65 -6.14
CA HIS A 134 17.85 -1.67 -5.88
C HIS A 134 18.82 -1.18 -4.78
N PRO A 135 19.58 -2.08 -4.11
CA PRO A 135 20.43 -1.70 -2.98
C PRO A 135 21.70 -0.93 -3.39
N GLY A 136 22.08 -0.96 -4.69
CA GLY A 136 23.23 -0.26 -5.22
C GLY A 136 23.06 1.27 -5.28
N ASN A 137 24.05 1.95 -5.86
CA ASN A 137 24.02 3.39 -6.10
C ASN A 137 23.19 3.69 -7.36
N ILE A 138 22.03 4.34 -7.18
CA ILE A 138 21.06 4.59 -8.26
C ILE A 138 21.58 5.59 -9.29
N PHE A 139 22.43 6.54 -8.88
CA PHE A 139 23.05 7.47 -9.80
C PHE A 139 24.02 6.76 -10.77
N LYS A 140 24.81 5.81 -10.24
CA LYS A 140 25.79 5.07 -11.03
C LYS A 140 25.18 3.94 -11.86
N GLU A 141 24.09 3.35 -11.37
CA GLU A 141 23.34 2.27 -12.04
C GLU A 141 21.86 2.66 -12.10
N LYS A 142 21.50 3.42 -13.12
CA LYS A 142 20.13 3.88 -13.32
C LYS A 142 19.21 2.72 -13.72
N VAL A 143 17.91 2.88 -13.46
CA VAL A 143 16.89 1.93 -13.92
C VAL A 143 16.00 2.57 -14.98
N VAL A 144 15.46 1.73 -15.85
CA VAL A 144 14.48 2.18 -16.86
C VAL A 144 13.22 2.65 -16.15
N ALA A 145 12.74 3.81 -16.56
CA ALA A 145 11.57 4.45 -15.97
C ALA A 145 10.58 4.95 -17.02
N ALA A 146 9.32 5.08 -16.63
CA ALA A 146 8.28 5.72 -17.43
C ALA A 146 7.29 6.43 -16.50
N SER A 147 6.68 7.51 -16.98
CA SER A 147 5.67 8.25 -16.24
C SER A 147 4.35 8.36 -16.99
N HIS A 148 3.28 8.59 -16.24
CA HIS A 148 1.97 8.94 -16.80
C HIS A 148 1.23 9.87 -15.85
N VAL A 149 0.91 11.05 -16.33
CA VAL A 149 0.00 11.98 -15.66
C VAL A 149 -1.41 11.65 -16.15
N HIS A 150 -2.23 11.09 -15.26
CA HIS A 150 -3.63 10.76 -15.57
C HIS A 150 -4.52 11.98 -15.35
N ASN A 151 -4.33 12.68 -14.23
CA ASN A 151 -4.92 13.98 -13.94
C ASN A 151 -3.88 14.87 -13.22
N GLY A 152 -3.70 16.10 -13.69
CA GLY A 152 -2.51 16.89 -13.40
C GLY A 152 -2.65 17.92 -12.27
N PHE A 153 -3.65 17.84 -11.38
CA PHE A 153 -3.78 18.79 -10.27
C PHE A 153 -2.80 18.42 -9.13
N GLY A 154 -1.50 18.43 -9.43
CA GLY A 154 -0.43 18.02 -8.53
C GLY A 154 0.87 18.78 -8.75
N LYS A 155 1.85 18.53 -7.88
CA LYS A 155 3.15 19.21 -7.86
C LYS A 155 4.32 18.23 -7.90
N SER A 156 4.04 16.93 -8.13
CA SER A 156 5.08 15.91 -8.24
C SER A 156 6.15 16.31 -9.25
N MET A 157 7.41 16.01 -8.97
CA MET A 157 8.56 16.43 -9.77
C MET A 157 9.45 15.25 -10.19
N GLY A 158 10.34 15.50 -11.18
CA GLY A 158 11.21 14.49 -11.80
C GLY A 158 10.67 13.94 -13.12
N PHE A 159 9.47 14.33 -13.55
CA PHE A 159 8.82 13.80 -14.76
C PHE A 159 9.51 14.20 -16.06
N VAL A 160 10.16 15.38 -16.11
CA VAL A 160 10.88 15.85 -17.30
C VAL A 160 11.97 14.84 -17.70
N GLN A 161 12.81 14.44 -16.71
CA GLN A 161 13.86 13.44 -16.96
C GLN A 161 13.27 12.07 -17.35
N ILE A 162 12.24 11.62 -16.63
CA ILE A 162 11.63 10.33 -16.90
C ILE A 162 11.05 10.27 -18.32
N ASP A 163 10.37 11.32 -18.75
CA ASP A 163 9.73 11.36 -20.06
C ASP A 163 10.76 11.51 -21.22
N GLU A 164 11.83 12.28 -21.01
CA GLU A 164 12.85 12.53 -22.03
C GLU A 164 13.92 11.43 -22.08
N LEU A 165 14.45 11.03 -20.91
CA LEU A 165 15.58 10.10 -20.84
C LEU A 165 15.18 8.65 -20.58
N GLY A 166 13.95 8.40 -20.11
CA GLY A 166 13.45 7.06 -19.82
C GLY A 166 14.12 6.37 -18.64
N THR A 167 14.79 7.10 -17.75
CA THR A 167 15.50 6.55 -16.58
C THR A 167 15.30 7.41 -15.35
N ILE A 168 15.63 6.83 -14.16
CA ILE A 168 15.79 7.58 -12.91
C ILE A 168 17.20 7.37 -12.36
N GLU A 169 17.66 8.34 -11.57
CA GLU A 169 19.01 8.36 -10.98
C GLU A 169 19.00 8.64 -9.48
N THR A 170 17.81 8.75 -8.86
CA THR A 170 17.63 8.91 -7.41
C THR A 170 16.59 7.93 -6.90
N PRO A 171 16.56 7.62 -5.59
CA PRO A 171 15.39 7.05 -4.96
C PRO A 171 14.16 7.94 -5.18
N ILE A 172 12.96 7.35 -5.08
CA ILE A 172 11.70 8.09 -5.16
C ILE A 172 11.23 8.40 -3.74
N ALA A 173 10.95 9.67 -3.44
CA ALA A 173 10.33 10.09 -2.20
C ALA A 173 8.83 10.39 -2.40
N ILE A 174 8.01 10.09 -1.38
CA ILE A 174 6.56 10.35 -1.36
C ILE A 174 6.25 11.12 -0.08
N THR A 175 5.58 12.27 -0.17
CA THR A 175 5.30 13.14 0.99
C THR A 175 4.01 13.95 0.81
N GLY A 176 3.69 14.83 1.77
CA GLY A 176 2.59 15.80 1.66
C GLY A 176 2.88 16.92 0.67
N THR A 177 1.84 17.43 0.02
CA THR A 177 1.93 18.34 -1.14
C THR A 177 2.81 19.59 -0.95
N LEU A 178 2.81 20.22 0.24
CA LEU A 178 3.61 21.42 0.47
C LEU A 178 5.06 21.14 0.90
N ASN A 179 5.44 19.87 1.03
CA ASN A 179 6.78 19.45 1.47
C ASN A 179 7.70 19.08 0.29
N ILE A 180 7.22 19.12 -0.96
CA ILE A 180 8.00 18.71 -2.15
C ILE A 180 9.36 19.38 -2.20
N GLY A 181 9.41 20.71 -2.04
CA GLY A 181 10.66 21.47 -2.18
C GLY A 181 11.72 21.05 -1.17
N ILE A 182 11.36 20.90 0.11
CA ILE A 182 12.32 20.50 1.16
C ILE A 182 12.78 19.05 0.98
N ILE A 183 11.90 18.17 0.53
CA ILE A 183 12.25 16.75 0.28
C ILE A 183 13.09 16.64 -0.99
N ALA A 184 12.81 17.40 -2.04
CA ALA A 184 13.65 17.45 -3.24
C ALA A 184 15.09 17.89 -2.91
N ASP A 185 15.23 18.91 -2.08
CA ASP A 185 16.53 19.38 -1.60
C ASP A 185 17.26 18.30 -0.78
N ALA A 186 16.55 17.57 0.08
CA ALA A 186 17.11 16.44 0.83
C ALA A 186 17.56 15.27 -0.07
N VAL A 187 16.79 14.96 -1.13
CA VAL A 187 17.18 13.95 -2.13
C VAL A 187 18.45 14.38 -2.86
N ILE A 188 18.57 15.66 -3.24
CA ILE A 188 19.77 16.21 -3.88
C ILE A 188 20.96 16.10 -2.92
N GLU A 189 20.82 16.57 -1.69
CA GLU A 189 21.87 16.54 -0.67
C GLU A 189 22.39 15.11 -0.46
N LYS A 190 21.50 14.14 -0.31
CA LYS A 190 21.87 12.72 -0.18
C LYS A 190 22.60 12.18 -1.41
N SER A 191 22.19 12.61 -2.60
CA SER A 191 22.84 12.22 -3.84
C SER A 191 24.26 12.78 -3.97
N LEU A 192 24.47 14.03 -3.52
CA LEU A 192 25.77 14.68 -3.49
C LEU A 192 26.72 14.01 -2.47
N GLU A 193 26.20 13.63 -1.31
CA GLU A 193 27.01 12.86 -0.32
C GLU A 193 27.50 11.53 -0.88
N GLU A 194 26.64 10.79 -1.59
CA GLU A 194 26.96 9.48 -2.14
C GLU A 194 27.76 9.54 -3.44
N ASN A 195 27.77 10.68 -4.13
CA ASN A 195 28.39 10.87 -5.44
C ASN A 195 29.10 12.22 -5.51
N PRO A 196 30.32 12.35 -4.97
CA PRO A 196 31.06 13.63 -4.92
C PRO A 196 31.43 14.18 -6.30
N GLU A 197 31.31 13.37 -7.34
CA GLU A 197 31.55 13.78 -8.74
C GLU A 197 30.41 14.64 -9.34
N ILE A 198 29.21 14.61 -8.76
CA ILE A 198 28.04 15.37 -9.25
C ILE A 198 28.33 16.90 -9.19
N GLY A 199 28.14 17.57 -10.33
CA GLY A 199 28.37 19.01 -10.45
C GLY A 199 29.85 19.42 -10.49
N ILE A 200 30.80 18.46 -10.48
CA ILE A 200 32.24 18.69 -10.57
C ILE A 200 32.82 18.08 -11.85
N SER A 201 32.76 16.76 -11.98
CA SER A 201 33.29 16.03 -13.14
C SER A 201 32.20 15.38 -13.97
N THR A 202 30.96 15.42 -13.54
CA THR A 202 29.78 14.99 -14.29
C THR A 202 28.64 16.01 -14.14
N GLY A 203 27.49 15.75 -14.79
CA GLY A 203 26.32 16.61 -14.72
C GLY A 203 25.72 16.72 -13.33
N THR A 204 24.53 17.29 -13.26
CA THR A 204 23.74 17.44 -12.02
C THR A 204 22.87 16.20 -11.76
N VAL A 205 22.04 16.23 -10.71
CA VAL A 205 21.12 15.17 -10.35
C VAL A 205 19.67 15.65 -10.36
N ASN A 206 18.74 14.81 -10.79
CA ASN A 206 17.32 15.10 -10.85
C ASN A 206 16.57 14.33 -9.75
N PRO A 207 16.06 15.03 -8.71
CA PRO A 207 15.28 14.38 -7.66
C PRO A 207 13.90 13.99 -8.15
N ILE A 208 13.36 12.86 -7.63
CA ILE A 208 12.00 12.45 -7.89
C ILE A 208 11.21 12.46 -6.58
N VAL A 209 10.21 13.34 -6.53
CA VAL A 209 9.34 13.47 -5.35
C VAL A 209 7.89 13.46 -5.81
N LEU A 210 7.12 12.52 -5.28
CA LEU A 210 5.69 12.35 -5.49
C LEU A 210 4.93 12.88 -4.28
N GLU A 211 3.67 13.31 -4.48
CA GLU A 211 2.91 13.90 -3.40
C GLU A 211 1.42 13.61 -3.45
N CYS A 212 0.79 13.68 -2.29
CA CYS A 212 -0.65 13.83 -2.14
C CYS A 212 -0.97 14.87 -1.06
N ASN A 213 -2.15 15.48 -1.14
CA ASN A 213 -2.56 16.53 -0.22
C ASN A 213 -3.06 15.97 1.12
N ASP A 214 -2.26 16.11 2.17
CA ASP A 214 -2.54 15.63 3.52
C ASP A 214 -3.34 16.63 4.41
N SER A 215 -3.75 17.79 3.87
CA SER A 215 -4.31 18.92 4.63
C SER A 215 -5.61 18.63 5.36
N THR A 216 -6.29 17.52 5.06
CA THR A 216 -7.50 17.10 5.80
C THR A 216 -7.19 16.76 7.27
N LEU A 217 -6.04 16.14 7.51
CA LEU A 217 -5.61 15.67 8.83
C LEU A 217 -4.32 16.37 9.32
N ASN A 218 -3.63 17.08 8.44
CA ASN A 218 -2.35 17.74 8.70
C ASN A 218 -2.50 19.26 8.60
N ASP A 219 -1.88 20.02 9.52
CA ASP A 219 -1.71 21.47 9.34
C ASP A 219 -0.55 21.75 8.39
N SER A 220 -0.79 21.52 7.10
CA SER A 220 0.20 21.56 6.05
C SER A 220 0.86 22.94 5.85
N ARG A 221 0.22 24.04 6.29
CA ARG A 221 0.79 25.40 6.20
C ARG A 221 2.03 25.58 7.07
N ASP A 222 2.14 24.85 8.17
CA ASP A 222 3.28 24.92 9.06
C ASP A 222 4.52 24.28 8.46
N ARG A 223 4.37 23.47 7.40
CA ARG A 223 5.47 22.80 6.69
C ARG A 223 6.44 22.12 7.65
N TYR A 224 5.88 21.28 8.52
CA TYR A 224 6.57 20.69 9.66
C TYR A 224 7.68 19.69 9.28
N ILE A 225 7.61 19.11 8.07
CA ILE A 225 8.62 18.19 7.52
C ILE A 225 9.95 18.92 7.29
N THR A 226 11.03 18.26 7.68
CA THR A 226 12.41 18.72 7.50
C THR A 226 13.21 17.74 6.63
N LYS A 227 14.46 18.09 6.28
CA LYS A 227 15.37 17.16 5.59
C LYS A 227 15.70 15.94 6.43
N ASP A 228 15.80 16.10 7.75
CA ASP A 228 16.10 15.00 8.67
C ASP A 228 15.05 13.90 8.61
N ASP A 229 13.78 14.24 8.36
CA ASP A 229 12.71 13.25 8.19
C ASP A 229 12.93 12.39 6.92
N TYR A 230 13.49 12.98 5.86
CA TYR A 230 13.92 12.21 4.69
C TYR A 230 15.12 11.31 5.02
N PHE A 231 16.15 11.85 5.68
CA PHE A 231 17.34 11.06 6.03
C PHE A 231 17.00 9.91 6.97
N GLU A 232 16.09 10.12 7.92
CA GLU A 232 15.59 9.06 8.78
C GLU A 232 14.81 8.00 7.96
N ALA A 233 13.91 8.41 7.06
CA ALA A 233 13.22 7.48 6.17
C ALA A 233 14.21 6.70 5.29
N TYR A 234 15.25 7.37 4.76
CA TYR A 234 16.28 6.73 3.96
C TYR A 234 17.12 5.72 4.78
N SER A 235 17.44 6.04 6.02
CA SER A 235 18.19 5.14 6.91
C SER A 235 17.40 3.88 7.31
N ASN A 236 16.06 3.97 7.27
CA ASN A 236 15.14 2.88 7.59
C ASN A 236 14.78 2.01 6.37
N LEU A 237 15.49 2.16 5.24
CA LEU A 237 15.26 1.34 4.03
C LEU A 237 15.41 -0.16 4.35
N ASN A 238 14.33 -0.91 4.11
CA ASN A 238 14.22 -2.34 4.38
C ASN A 238 13.35 -3.01 3.33
N ASP A 239 13.42 -4.33 3.25
CA ASP A 239 12.57 -5.16 2.40
C ASP A 239 11.23 -5.56 3.07
N ASP A 240 10.99 -5.08 4.29
CA ASP A 240 9.72 -5.15 5.01
C ASP A 240 9.33 -3.74 5.50
N PHE A 241 8.06 -3.36 5.30
CA PHE A 241 7.56 -2.03 5.63
C PHE A 241 6.08 -2.07 5.99
N SER A 242 5.64 -1.07 6.74
CA SER A 242 4.24 -0.94 7.14
C SER A 242 3.38 -0.32 6.04
N GLN A 243 2.11 -0.73 5.97
CA GLN A 243 1.09 -0.14 5.10
C GLN A 243 0.05 0.64 5.94
N GLY A 244 -0.78 1.42 5.27
CA GLY A 244 -1.81 2.25 5.89
C GLY A 244 -1.34 3.67 6.20
N ALA A 245 -1.73 4.19 7.36
CA ALA A 245 -1.44 5.55 7.80
C ALA A 245 0.02 5.71 8.27
N VAL A 246 0.99 5.52 7.40
CA VAL A 246 2.43 5.54 7.69
C VAL A 246 3.20 6.34 6.64
N GLY A 247 4.36 6.87 7.02
CA GLY A 247 5.20 7.66 6.12
C GLY A 247 4.40 8.78 5.45
N GLY A 248 4.58 8.96 4.15
CA GLY A 248 3.80 9.91 3.34
C GLY A 248 2.28 9.67 3.36
N GLY A 249 1.82 8.51 3.85
CA GLY A 249 0.40 8.15 3.95
C GLY A 249 -0.31 8.60 5.22
N CYS A 250 0.40 9.19 6.20
CA CYS A 250 -0.18 9.53 7.51
C CYS A 250 -1.45 10.39 7.44
N GLY A 251 -1.47 11.41 6.58
CA GLY A 251 -2.59 12.36 6.48
C GLY A 251 -3.63 12.04 5.41
N MET A 252 -3.53 10.92 4.71
CA MET A 252 -4.32 10.60 3.53
C MET A 252 -5.74 10.11 3.85
N VAL A 253 -6.69 10.48 2.99
CA VAL A 253 -8.11 10.09 3.06
C VAL A 253 -8.53 9.52 1.72
N CYS A 254 -9.11 8.32 1.70
CA CYS A 254 -9.52 7.63 0.48
C CYS A 254 -10.98 7.19 0.60
N HIS A 255 -11.83 7.62 -0.33
CA HIS A 255 -13.28 7.38 -0.30
C HIS A 255 -13.93 7.71 1.05
N GLY A 256 -13.49 8.80 1.71
CA GLY A 256 -13.98 9.19 3.04
C GLY A 256 -13.48 8.35 4.21
N PHE A 257 -12.73 7.29 3.95
CA PHE A 257 -12.03 6.48 4.93
C PHE A 257 -10.58 6.89 5.06
N LYS A 258 -9.90 6.41 6.09
CA LYS A 258 -8.46 6.62 6.21
C LYS A 258 -7.73 5.90 5.07
N GLY A 259 -7.08 6.68 4.21
CA GLY A 259 -6.19 6.24 3.16
C GLY A 259 -4.74 6.09 3.63
N GLY A 260 -3.79 6.02 2.72
CA GLY A 260 -2.36 5.95 3.04
C GLY A 260 -1.53 5.14 2.07
N ILE A 261 -0.45 4.55 2.57
CA ILE A 261 0.43 3.67 1.82
C ILE A 261 -0.23 2.29 1.67
N GLY A 262 -0.35 1.82 0.45
CA GLY A 262 -0.80 0.46 0.16
C GLY A 262 0.08 -0.20 -0.88
N SER A 263 0.18 -1.52 -0.85
CA SER A 263 1.04 -2.24 -1.79
C SER A 263 0.51 -3.63 -2.09
N SER A 264 0.83 -4.14 -3.28
CA SER A 264 0.49 -5.48 -3.73
C SER A 264 1.42 -5.91 -4.85
N SER A 265 1.53 -7.20 -5.10
CA SER A 265 2.35 -7.77 -6.17
C SER A 265 1.62 -8.83 -6.97
N ARG A 266 2.13 -9.12 -8.18
CA ARG A 266 1.66 -10.21 -9.05
C ARG A 266 2.83 -10.92 -9.67
N ILE A 267 2.73 -12.25 -9.71
CA ILE A 267 3.69 -13.11 -10.41
C ILE A 267 3.24 -13.28 -11.85
N ILE A 268 4.17 -13.10 -12.77
CA ILE A 268 3.98 -13.22 -14.22
C ILE A 268 4.85 -14.34 -14.73
N LYS A 269 4.23 -15.37 -15.33
CA LYS A 269 4.93 -16.48 -15.96
C LYS A 269 5.09 -16.24 -17.45
N ILE A 270 6.33 -16.33 -17.96
CA ILE A 270 6.66 -16.25 -19.38
C ILE A 270 7.62 -17.40 -19.71
N GLY A 271 7.11 -18.41 -20.39
CA GLY A 271 7.82 -19.68 -20.55
C GLY A 271 8.08 -20.30 -19.18
N ASP A 272 9.32 -20.70 -18.94
CA ASP A 272 9.77 -21.29 -17.68
C ASP A 272 10.21 -20.25 -16.63
N ASN A 273 10.15 -18.96 -16.95
CA ASN A 273 10.60 -17.90 -16.07
C ASN A 273 9.40 -17.24 -15.35
N GLU A 274 9.63 -16.89 -14.09
CA GLU A 274 8.72 -16.08 -13.29
C GLU A 274 9.30 -14.68 -13.10
N TYR A 275 8.43 -13.69 -13.24
CA TYR A 275 8.72 -12.27 -13.03
C TYR A 275 7.71 -11.71 -12.05
N THR A 276 8.09 -10.63 -11.39
CA THR A 276 7.22 -9.91 -10.45
C THR A 276 6.89 -8.54 -10.99
N LEU A 277 5.63 -8.15 -10.90
CA LEU A 277 5.19 -6.76 -11.02
C LEU A 277 4.52 -6.40 -9.70
N ALA A 278 4.97 -5.32 -9.09
CA ALA A 278 4.45 -4.86 -7.82
C ALA A 278 4.09 -3.37 -7.86
N VAL A 279 3.15 -2.99 -7.03
CA VAL A 279 2.60 -1.64 -6.96
C VAL A 279 2.65 -1.14 -5.53
N LEU A 280 3.04 0.12 -5.35
CA LEU A 280 2.86 0.89 -4.13
C LEU A 280 2.05 2.13 -4.45
N VAL A 281 1.06 2.43 -3.64
CA VAL A 281 0.23 3.64 -3.77
C VAL A 281 0.34 4.51 -2.52
N ASN A 282 0.16 5.81 -2.71
CA ASN A 282 -0.25 6.72 -1.65
C ASN A 282 -1.64 7.24 -2.02
N SER A 283 -2.69 6.68 -1.40
CA SER A 283 -4.06 6.90 -1.83
C SER A 283 -4.76 7.98 -1.00
N ASN A 284 -5.24 9.01 -1.69
CA ASN A 284 -5.90 10.17 -1.10
C ASN A 284 -6.97 10.71 -2.06
N PHE A 285 -7.93 9.91 -2.47
CA PHE A 285 -8.91 10.26 -3.50
C PHE A 285 -10.32 9.73 -3.18
N GLY A 286 -11.28 10.06 -4.04
CA GLY A 286 -12.66 9.59 -4.01
C GLY A 286 -13.59 10.48 -3.20
N SER A 287 -14.90 10.25 -3.34
CA SER A 287 -15.95 11.02 -2.66
C SER A 287 -15.85 10.88 -1.14
N GLY A 288 -16.02 11.99 -0.44
CA GLY A 288 -15.85 12.07 1.01
C GLY A 288 -16.83 11.25 1.83
N ASN A 289 -17.97 10.87 1.26
CA ASN A 289 -18.98 10.04 1.92
C ASN A 289 -18.86 8.53 1.60
N GLY A 290 -17.86 8.14 0.80
CA GLY A 290 -17.61 6.74 0.44
C GLY A 290 -18.64 6.15 -0.55
N GLN A 291 -19.57 6.95 -1.09
CA GLN A 291 -20.68 6.46 -1.94
C GLN A 291 -20.22 5.72 -3.20
N ASP A 292 -19.04 6.07 -3.73
CA ASP A 292 -18.52 5.49 -4.96
C ASP A 292 -17.65 4.27 -4.72
N LEU A 293 -17.35 3.94 -3.46
CA LEU A 293 -16.43 2.85 -3.13
C LEU A 293 -16.92 1.52 -3.68
N ILE A 294 -16.09 0.92 -4.51
CA ILE A 294 -16.25 -0.45 -5.00
C ILE A 294 -15.17 -1.32 -4.37
N PHE A 295 -15.58 -2.43 -3.77
CA PHE A 295 -14.70 -3.38 -3.13
C PHE A 295 -14.89 -4.76 -3.75
N ASN A 296 -13.85 -5.30 -4.38
CA ASN A 296 -13.91 -6.61 -5.07
C ASN A 296 -15.11 -6.74 -6.03
N GLY A 297 -15.39 -5.68 -6.80
CA GLY A 297 -16.48 -5.63 -7.77
C GLY A 297 -17.87 -5.36 -7.17
N LYS A 298 -18.00 -5.17 -5.86
CA LYS A 298 -19.25 -4.84 -5.18
C LYS A 298 -19.29 -3.37 -4.77
N ARG A 299 -20.45 -2.73 -4.90
CA ARG A 299 -20.68 -1.32 -4.54
C ARG A 299 -20.84 -1.18 -3.03
N LEU A 300 -19.72 -1.19 -2.33
CA LEU A 300 -19.74 -1.07 -0.86
C LEU A 300 -20.29 0.28 -0.39
N GLY A 301 -20.12 1.34 -1.18
CA GLY A 301 -20.64 2.67 -0.90
C GLY A 301 -22.18 2.76 -0.80
N ASP A 302 -22.92 1.83 -1.37
CA ASP A 302 -24.38 1.79 -1.24
C ASP A 302 -24.81 1.41 0.20
N GLU A 303 -23.97 0.73 0.94
CA GLU A 303 -24.28 0.20 2.28
C GLU A 303 -23.51 0.89 3.41
N ILE A 304 -22.25 1.28 3.14
CA ILE A 304 -21.40 1.94 4.13
C ILE A 304 -21.18 3.40 3.73
N LYS A 305 -21.80 4.33 4.47
CA LYS A 305 -21.58 5.76 4.28
C LYS A 305 -20.75 6.33 5.42
N THR A 306 -19.78 7.18 5.07
CA THR A 306 -19.12 8.03 6.05
C THR A 306 -20.00 9.24 6.36
N LEU A 307 -19.76 9.90 7.50
CA LEU A 307 -20.49 11.13 7.87
C LEU A 307 -19.94 12.38 7.15
N GLN A 308 -18.96 12.21 6.26
CA GLN A 308 -18.31 13.32 5.58
C GLN A 308 -18.87 13.44 4.17
N ASP A 309 -19.29 14.64 3.82
CA ASP A 309 -19.78 14.98 2.50
C ASP A 309 -18.85 16.05 1.91
N PHE A 310 -17.85 15.64 1.14
CA PHE A 310 -17.00 16.55 0.39
C PHE A 310 -16.72 16.00 -1.02
N GLU A 311 -16.56 16.94 -1.95
CA GLU A 311 -16.23 16.64 -3.33
C GLU A 311 -14.87 15.89 -3.43
N ASP A 312 -14.72 15.07 -4.47
CA ASP A 312 -13.45 14.45 -4.84
C ASP A 312 -12.43 15.53 -5.26
N LYS A 313 -11.56 15.91 -4.33
CA LYS A 313 -10.43 16.84 -4.52
C LYS A 313 -9.12 16.19 -4.12
N GLY A 314 -9.10 14.87 -4.16
CA GLY A 314 -7.99 14.07 -3.71
C GLY A 314 -6.86 13.96 -4.72
N SER A 315 -6.02 12.97 -4.51
CA SER A 315 -4.86 12.62 -5.35
C SER A 315 -4.50 11.17 -5.14
N ILE A 316 -3.81 10.59 -6.11
CA ILE A 316 -3.13 9.31 -5.89
C ILE A 316 -1.77 9.33 -6.59
N THR A 317 -0.73 8.90 -5.88
CA THR A 317 0.52 8.53 -6.52
C THR A 317 0.65 7.02 -6.58
N VAL A 318 1.05 6.51 -7.75
CA VAL A 318 1.25 5.08 -7.97
C VAL A 318 2.66 4.83 -8.45
N LEU A 319 3.37 3.96 -7.76
CA LEU A 319 4.67 3.44 -8.18
C LEU A 319 4.53 1.98 -8.57
N VAL A 320 4.84 1.67 -9.82
CA VAL A 320 4.91 0.31 -10.37
C VAL A 320 6.37 -0.08 -10.48
N VAL A 321 6.76 -1.21 -9.91
CA VAL A 321 8.12 -1.75 -10.08
C VAL A 321 8.02 -3.18 -10.59
N THR A 322 8.90 -3.55 -11.51
CA THR A 322 8.95 -4.90 -12.09
C THR A 322 10.37 -5.29 -12.47
N ASP A 323 10.67 -6.57 -12.36
CA ASP A 323 11.86 -7.21 -12.93
C ASP A 323 11.66 -7.73 -14.37
N LEU A 324 10.48 -7.49 -14.98
CA LEU A 324 10.29 -7.71 -16.39
C LEU A 324 11.21 -6.79 -17.22
N PRO A 325 11.93 -7.30 -18.21
CA PRO A 325 12.78 -6.49 -19.08
C PRO A 325 11.93 -5.66 -20.07
N LEU A 326 11.43 -4.53 -19.58
CA LEU A 326 10.62 -3.58 -20.36
C LEU A 326 11.46 -2.36 -20.76
N ASP A 327 11.31 -1.92 -21.99
CA ASP A 327 11.77 -0.59 -22.41
C ASP A 327 10.82 0.51 -21.86
N ASN A 328 11.25 1.78 -21.94
CA ASN A 328 10.46 2.94 -21.50
C ASN A 328 9.06 2.96 -22.14
N ARG A 329 8.96 2.71 -23.46
CA ARG A 329 7.69 2.70 -24.19
C ARG A 329 6.74 1.60 -23.69
N GLN A 330 7.26 0.39 -23.46
CA GLN A 330 6.48 -0.73 -22.93
C GLN A 330 6.03 -0.45 -21.50
N LEU A 331 6.94 0.04 -20.66
CA LEU A 331 6.68 0.39 -19.28
C LEU A 331 5.62 1.50 -19.19
N LYS A 332 5.68 2.53 -20.03
CA LYS A 332 4.65 3.58 -20.13
C LYS A 332 3.26 3.01 -20.44
N ARG A 333 3.19 1.98 -21.30
CA ARG A 333 1.93 1.27 -21.59
C ARG A 333 1.42 0.49 -20.38
N VAL A 334 2.30 -0.11 -19.59
CA VAL A 334 1.93 -0.80 -18.34
C VAL A 334 1.39 0.20 -17.32
N VAL A 335 2.13 1.26 -17.03
CA VAL A 335 1.80 2.29 -16.04
C VAL A 335 0.44 2.94 -16.31
N LYS A 336 0.08 3.18 -17.56
CA LYS A 336 -1.26 3.68 -17.93
C LYS A 336 -2.41 2.78 -17.44
N ARG A 337 -2.18 1.51 -17.13
CA ARG A 337 -3.21 0.58 -16.63
C ARG A 337 -3.52 0.77 -15.15
N CYS A 338 -2.71 1.55 -14.42
CA CYS A 338 -3.02 1.92 -13.05
C CYS A 338 -4.41 2.58 -12.94
N SER A 339 -4.77 3.45 -13.92
CA SER A 339 -6.09 4.09 -13.95
C SER A 339 -7.25 3.09 -13.97
N MET A 340 -7.07 1.94 -14.66
CA MET A 340 -8.09 0.87 -14.67
C MET A 340 -8.18 0.15 -13.31
N GLY A 341 -7.07 0.00 -12.59
CA GLY A 341 -7.07 -0.55 -11.22
C GLY A 341 -7.74 0.42 -10.24
N ILE A 342 -7.44 1.71 -10.34
CA ILE A 342 -8.04 2.76 -9.52
C ILE A 342 -9.56 2.84 -9.77
N SER A 343 -10.01 2.82 -11.02
CA SER A 343 -11.44 2.87 -11.36
C SER A 343 -12.23 1.67 -10.83
N ARG A 344 -11.58 0.52 -10.62
CA ARG A 344 -12.22 -0.64 -10.00
C ARG A 344 -12.53 -0.45 -8.52
N THR A 345 -11.93 0.55 -7.88
CA THR A 345 -12.26 0.94 -6.50
C THR A 345 -13.31 2.04 -6.43
N GLY A 346 -13.84 2.49 -7.60
CA GLY A 346 -14.93 3.47 -7.68
C GLY A 346 -14.50 4.89 -8.05
N SER A 347 -13.20 5.14 -8.28
CA SER A 347 -12.74 6.46 -8.69
C SER A 347 -13.12 6.79 -10.14
N PHE A 348 -13.47 8.04 -10.37
CA PHE A 348 -13.65 8.65 -11.67
C PHE A 348 -12.62 9.75 -11.98
N ALA A 349 -11.58 9.90 -11.13
CA ALA A 349 -10.51 10.90 -11.26
C ALA A 349 -11.06 12.34 -11.41
N GLY A 350 -11.66 12.86 -10.33
CA GLY A 350 -12.30 14.18 -10.31
C GLY A 350 -11.36 15.32 -10.70
N HIS A 351 -11.89 16.45 -11.18
CA HIS A 351 -11.14 17.59 -11.71
C HIS A 351 -10.02 18.08 -10.78
N GLY A 352 -10.25 18.07 -9.47
CA GLY A 352 -9.28 18.52 -8.46
C GLY A 352 -8.24 17.48 -8.05
N SER A 353 -8.23 16.29 -8.67
CA SER A 353 -7.33 15.18 -8.35
C SER A 353 -5.97 15.34 -9.03
N GLY A 354 -4.90 14.99 -8.32
CA GLY A 354 -3.54 14.89 -8.85
C GLY A 354 -3.12 13.41 -8.94
N ASP A 355 -3.42 12.77 -10.08
CA ASP A 355 -3.22 11.34 -10.28
C ASP A 355 -1.99 11.11 -11.15
N VAL A 356 -0.89 10.72 -10.53
CA VAL A 356 0.40 10.55 -11.20
C VAL A 356 0.98 9.16 -10.95
N PHE A 357 1.49 8.55 -12.01
CA PHE A 357 2.00 7.19 -12.00
C PHE A 357 3.43 7.14 -12.51
N VAL A 358 4.30 6.43 -11.80
CA VAL A 358 5.69 6.18 -12.21
C VAL A 358 5.91 4.67 -12.26
N GLY A 359 6.58 4.20 -13.29
CA GLY A 359 6.98 2.80 -13.44
C GLY A 359 8.49 2.66 -13.51
N LEU A 360 8.99 1.58 -12.94
CA LEU A 360 10.40 1.20 -12.97
C LEU A 360 10.56 -0.24 -13.43
N SER A 361 11.54 -0.48 -14.30
CA SER A 361 12.00 -1.83 -14.64
C SER A 361 13.43 -2.00 -14.13
N THR A 362 13.62 -2.97 -13.22
CA THR A 362 14.93 -3.25 -12.59
C THR A 362 15.77 -4.26 -13.37
N ALA A 363 15.23 -4.81 -14.47
CA ALA A 363 15.87 -5.85 -15.27
C ALA A 363 17.17 -5.39 -15.95
N ASN A 364 17.17 -4.15 -16.43
CA ASN A 364 18.34 -3.54 -17.05
C ASN A 364 18.84 -2.39 -16.16
N LYS A 365 20.15 -2.38 -15.91
CA LYS A 365 20.83 -1.29 -15.22
C LYS A 365 21.62 -0.48 -16.23
N ILE A 366 21.35 0.80 -16.31
CA ILE A 366 21.99 1.74 -17.22
C ILE A 366 23.16 2.40 -16.49
N LYS A 367 24.37 2.16 -16.93
CA LYS A 367 25.57 2.71 -16.28
C LYS A 367 25.69 4.21 -16.52
N HIS A 368 25.97 4.99 -15.50
CA HIS A 368 26.28 6.41 -15.64
C HIS A 368 27.66 6.63 -16.30
N PHE A 369 28.64 5.83 -15.92
CA PHE A 369 29.98 5.85 -16.50
C PHE A 369 30.23 4.56 -17.26
N SER A 370 30.68 4.69 -18.52
CA SER A 370 31.11 3.56 -19.35
C SER A 370 32.08 4.08 -20.40
N ASP A 371 33.12 3.31 -20.66
CA ASP A 371 34.04 3.53 -21.78
C ASP A 371 33.48 2.94 -23.10
N ASP A 372 32.46 2.07 -22.98
CA ASP A 372 31.77 1.45 -24.12
C ASP A 372 30.73 2.40 -24.71
N ALA A 373 30.75 2.56 -26.02
CA ALA A 373 29.78 3.34 -26.77
C ALA A 373 28.41 2.63 -26.90
N PHE A 374 28.32 1.35 -26.57
CA PHE A 374 27.13 0.53 -26.74
C PHE A 374 26.75 -0.22 -25.47
N GLU A 375 25.45 -0.33 -25.22
CA GLU A 375 24.88 -1.13 -24.13
C GLU A 375 24.09 -2.31 -24.67
N ASN A 376 24.18 -3.45 -23.99
CA ASN A 376 23.32 -4.61 -24.24
C ASN A 376 22.14 -4.56 -23.30
N VAL A 377 20.93 -4.43 -23.84
CA VAL A 377 19.67 -4.44 -23.06
C VAL A 377 18.81 -5.62 -23.47
N ILE A 378 18.23 -6.28 -22.49
CA ILE A 378 17.22 -7.31 -22.71
C ILE A 378 15.87 -6.61 -22.80
N ARG A 379 15.06 -6.98 -23.79
CA ARG A 379 13.71 -6.44 -23.96
C ARG A 379 12.71 -7.54 -24.27
N MET A 380 11.61 -7.56 -23.51
CA MET A 380 10.49 -8.46 -23.76
C MET A 380 9.81 -8.14 -25.11
N ARG A 381 9.37 -9.15 -25.84
CA ARG A 381 8.55 -8.95 -27.05
C ARG A 381 7.15 -8.48 -26.70
N ASP A 382 6.61 -7.51 -27.44
CA ASP A 382 5.29 -6.90 -27.20
C ASP A 382 4.13 -7.92 -27.15
N GLY A 383 4.25 -9.05 -27.83
CA GLY A 383 3.23 -10.11 -27.81
C GLY A 383 2.96 -10.71 -26.41
N TYR A 384 3.87 -10.55 -25.45
CA TYR A 384 3.73 -11.06 -24.08
C TYR A 384 3.28 -10.01 -23.06
N ILE A 385 3.08 -8.75 -23.48
CA ILE A 385 2.85 -7.63 -22.55
C ILE A 385 1.48 -7.67 -21.83
N ASN A 386 0.52 -8.44 -22.33
CA ASN A 386 -0.82 -8.51 -21.75
C ASN A 386 -0.83 -9.05 -20.31
N SER A 387 0.11 -9.91 -19.95
CA SER A 387 0.28 -10.39 -18.58
C SER A 387 0.69 -9.26 -17.63
N ALA A 388 1.60 -8.38 -18.06
CA ALA A 388 2.00 -7.20 -17.30
C ALA A 388 0.84 -6.19 -17.18
N PHE A 389 0.02 -6.02 -18.21
CA PHE A 389 -1.17 -5.17 -18.15
C PHE A 389 -2.16 -5.65 -17.10
N ARG A 390 -2.47 -6.96 -17.10
CA ARG A 390 -3.35 -7.57 -16.10
C ARG A 390 -2.77 -7.43 -14.69
N ALA A 391 -1.49 -7.77 -14.53
CA ALA A 391 -0.79 -7.67 -13.26
C ALA A 391 -0.86 -6.25 -12.69
N CYS A 392 -0.61 -5.23 -13.52
CA CYS A 392 -0.70 -3.83 -13.10
C CYS A 392 -2.11 -3.45 -12.62
N VAL A 393 -3.16 -3.83 -13.37
CA VAL A 393 -4.56 -3.53 -12.97
C VAL A 393 -4.90 -4.19 -11.63
N GLU A 394 -4.64 -5.50 -11.50
CA GLU A 394 -4.99 -6.25 -10.30
C GLU A 394 -4.18 -5.81 -9.08
N ALA A 395 -2.87 -5.53 -9.26
CA ALA A 395 -2.03 -5.07 -8.17
C ALA A 395 -2.39 -3.64 -7.73
N THR A 396 -2.78 -2.76 -8.66
CA THR A 396 -3.20 -1.39 -8.31
C THR A 396 -4.51 -1.41 -7.53
N GLU A 397 -5.51 -2.18 -7.98
CA GLU A 397 -6.78 -2.35 -7.26
C GLU A 397 -6.54 -2.81 -5.82
N GLU A 398 -5.75 -3.87 -5.63
CA GLU A 398 -5.47 -4.40 -4.30
C GLU A 398 -4.62 -3.46 -3.46
N ALA A 399 -3.64 -2.75 -4.02
CA ALA A 399 -2.83 -1.78 -3.29
C ALA A 399 -3.68 -0.63 -2.73
N VAL A 400 -4.65 -0.11 -3.51
CA VAL A 400 -5.60 0.91 -3.04
C VAL A 400 -6.43 0.37 -1.87
N LEU A 401 -6.99 -0.83 -2.00
CA LEU A 401 -7.78 -1.45 -0.92
C LEU A 401 -6.93 -1.70 0.32
N ASN A 402 -5.69 -2.18 0.17
CA ASN A 402 -4.75 -2.38 1.27
C ASN A 402 -4.45 -1.06 2.00
N SER A 403 -4.29 0.06 1.28
CA SER A 403 -4.04 1.37 1.90
C SER A 403 -5.13 1.78 2.89
N MET A 404 -6.38 1.42 2.63
CA MET A 404 -7.51 1.70 3.52
C MET A 404 -7.67 0.66 4.64
N LEU A 405 -7.43 -0.62 4.32
CA LEU A 405 -7.61 -1.73 5.26
C LEU A 405 -6.53 -1.80 6.32
N PHE A 406 -5.30 -1.41 5.98
CA PHE A 406 -4.20 -1.29 6.96
C PHE A 406 -4.20 0.05 7.71
N SER A 407 -5.13 0.96 7.41
CA SER A 407 -5.20 2.27 8.05
C SER A 407 -6.12 2.27 9.26
N GLU A 408 -5.60 2.75 10.38
CA GLU A 408 -6.35 2.92 11.62
C GLU A 408 -7.04 4.29 11.68
N LYS A 409 -7.98 4.45 12.63
CA LYS A 409 -8.56 5.74 12.96
C LYS A 409 -7.47 6.76 13.20
N THR A 410 -7.54 7.90 12.53
CA THR A 410 -6.60 9.00 12.68
C THR A 410 -7.35 10.28 13.02
N SER A 411 -6.93 10.93 14.08
CA SER A 411 -7.39 12.28 14.47
C SER A 411 -6.32 13.28 14.06
N GLY A 412 -6.70 14.46 13.60
CA GLY A 412 -5.76 15.51 13.28
C GLY A 412 -6.42 16.81 12.90
N ARG A 413 -5.73 17.89 13.02
CA ARG A 413 -6.11 19.28 12.76
C ARG A 413 -7.54 19.62 13.20
N ARG A 414 -8.56 19.27 12.42
CA ARG A 414 -9.98 19.57 12.69
C ARG A 414 -10.89 18.35 12.45
N ASN A 415 -10.31 17.25 12.03
CA ASN A 415 -11.05 16.10 11.56
C ASN A 415 -10.63 14.82 12.28
N VAL A 416 -11.59 13.91 12.41
CA VAL A 416 -11.34 12.53 12.80
C VAL A 416 -11.79 11.66 11.65
N ILE A 417 -10.85 11.02 10.97
CA ILE A 417 -11.13 10.11 9.87
C ILE A 417 -10.97 8.68 10.35
N PHE A 418 -11.99 7.90 10.13
CA PHE A 418 -12.00 6.50 10.53
C PHE A 418 -11.40 5.62 9.44
N GLY A 419 -10.67 4.59 9.86
CA GLY A 419 -10.29 3.51 8.97
C GLY A 419 -11.52 2.77 8.46
N LEU A 420 -11.44 2.14 7.30
CA LEU A 420 -12.49 1.26 6.78
C LEU A 420 -12.81 0.16 7.80
N ASN A 421 -11.82 -0.31 8.54
CA ASN A 421 -11.91 -1.25 9.64
C ASN A 421 -12.83 -0.82 10.79
N LYS A 422 -12.99 0.48 11.07
CA LYS A 422 -13.90 0.92 12.13
C LYS A 422 -15.34 0.49 11.88
N TYR A 423 -15.73 0.43 10.64
CA TYR A 423 -17.07 -0.05 10.30
C TYR A 423 -17.23 -1.52 10.63
N TYR A 424 -16.15 -2.28 10.60
CA TYR A 424 -16.13 -3.66 11.11
C TYR A 424 -16.24 -3.71 12.64
N GLN A 425 -15.64 -2.75 13.35
CA GLN A 425 -15.63 -2.72 14.82
C GLN A 425 -16.89 -2.11 15.44
N THR A 426 -17.50 -1.11 14.78
CA THR A 426 -18.63 -0.35 15.35
C THR A 426 -19.98 -0.97 15.03
N TYR A 427 -20.06 -1.76 13.98
CA TYR A 427 -21.29 -2.39 13.51
C TYR A 427 -21.13 -3.90 13.44
N ILE A 428 -20.81 -4.52 14.56
CA ILE A 428 -20.79 -5.97 14.72
C ILE A 428 -22.10 -6.59 14.19
N GLU A 429 -23.23 -5.92 14.39
CA GLU A 429 -24.53 -6.29 13.82
C GLU A 429 -24.61 -6.17 12.28
N LYS A 430 -23.64 -5.50 11.65
CA LYS A 430 -23.52 -5.31 10.19
C LYS A 430 -22.24 -5.92 9.59
N ILE A 431 -21.49 -6.71 10.35
CA ILE A 431 -20.31 -7.43 9.83
C ILE A 431 -20.72 -8.49 8.82
N THR A 432 -21.87 -9.14 9.02
CA THR A 432 -22.42 -10.14 8.09
C THR A 432 -22.43 -9.62 6.64
N PRO A 433 -22.96 -8.42 6.33
CA PRO A 433 -22.87 -7.89 4.98
C PRO A 433 -21.46 -7.75 4.45
N VAL A 434 -20.51 -7.30 5.25
CA VAL A 434 -19.14 -7.08 4.78
C VAL A 434 -18.43 -8.41 4.49
N ILE A 435 -18.57 -9.41 5.35
CA ILE A 435 -18.04 -10.76 5.08
C ILE A 435 -18.75 -11.37 3.87
N GLU A 436 -20.04 -11.16 3.69
CA GLU A 436 -20.76 -11.54 2.48
C GLU A 436 -20.28 -10.81 1.24
N TYR A 437 -19.89 -9.54 1.36
CA TYR A 437 -19.25 -8.77 0.28
C TYR A 437 -17.85 -9.27 -0.04
N LEU A 438 -17.17 -9.84 0.93
CA LEU A 438 -15.83 -10.39 0.73
C LEU A 438 -15.86 -11.78 0.07
N LYS A 439 -17.00 -12.48 0.09
CA LYS A 439 -17.26 -13.74 -0.66
C LYS A 439 -17.49 -13.45 -2.15
#